data_c62463b503877f5f21d785085cd76351
#
_entry.id   c62463b503877f5f21d785085cd76351
#
_cell.length_a   1.000
_cell.length_b   1.000
_cell.length_c   1.000
_cell.angle_alpha   90.00
_cell.angle_beta   90.00
_cell.angle_gamma   90.00
#
_symmetry.space_group_name_H-M   'P 1'
#
loop_
_entity.id
_entity.type
_entity.pdbx_description
1 polymer ?
#
loop_
_entity_poly.entity_id
_entity_poly.type
_entity_poly.pdbx_seq_one_letter_code
_entity_poly.pdbx_strand_id
1 'polypeptide(L)'
;MIKRILIPTDFSESSRHALKYAIDLNKVFKARLFLIHVLQDFTEFSEYNLSPSILPQLYLEFQENAAKRLDEMVTGMVPGDMHCDTYILHGVPFFEIIQFSKREDVDLIVIGTRGRTGIKHVLFGHTAEKVVKKAPCPVLSIRHPDTGGGIGVEG
;
A
#
# COMPACT_ATOMS: atom_id res chain seq x y z
N MET A 1 -18.84 -10.34 8.65
CA MET A 1 -17.98 -11.27 7.88
C MET A 1 -17.13 -10.46 6.92
N ILE A 2 -15.83 -10.71 6.86
CA ILE A 2 -14.90 -9.98 5.98
C ILE A 2 -15.06 -10.49 4.55
N LYS A 3 -15.53 -9.62 3.66
CA LYS A 3 -15.77 -9.93 2.23
C LYS A 3 -14.85 -9.15 1.28
N ARG A 4 -14.30 -8.04 1.74
CA ARG A 4 -13.46 -7.13 0.95
C ARG A 4 -12.27 -6.68 1.78
N ILE A 5 -11.07 -7.00 1.29
CA ILE A 5 -9.81 -6.65 1.94
C ILE A 5 -9.03 -5.70 1.03
N LEU A 6 -8.65 -4.55 1.56
CA LEU A 6 -7.84 -3.55 0.87
C LEU A 6 -6.39 -3.64 1.32
N ILE A 7 -5.48 -3.68 0.36
CA ILE A 7 -4.04 -3.75 0.59
C ILE A 7 -3.37 -2.59 -0.16
N PRO A 8 -3.06 -1.48 0.50
CA PRO A 8 -2.24 -0.43 -0.09
C PRO A 8 -0.79 -0.87 -0.24
N THR A 9 -0.18 -0.57 -1.38
CA THR A 9 1.23 -0.85 -1.64
C THR A 9 1.96 0.38 -2.17
N ASP A 10 3.16 0.60 -1.66
CA ASP A 10 4.17 1.51 -2.20
C ASP A 10 5.33 0.76 -2.82
N PHE A 11 5.14 -0.54 -3.04
CA PHE A 11 6.13 -1.50 -3.56
C PHE A 11 7.30 -1.79 -2.62
N SER A 12 7.28 -1.29 -1.39
CA SER A 12 8.27 -1.60 -0.36
C SER A 12 8.15 -3.06 0.11
N GLU A 13 9.22 -3.57 0.73
CA GLU A 13 9.20 -4.89 1.37
C GLU A 13 8.13 -4.98 2.47
N SER A 14 7.89 -3.90 3.19
CA SER A 14 6.84 -3.82 4.21
C SER A 14 5.45 -4.03 3.60
N SER A 15 5.15 -3.39 2.47
CA SER A 15 3.86 -3.56 1.79
C SER A 15 3.72 -4.94 1.14
N ARG A 16 4.82 -5.54 0.64
CA ARG A 16 4.83 -6.92 0.16
C ARG A 16 4.55 -7.91 1.27
N HIS A 17 5.11 -7.65 2.45
CA HIS A 17 4.87 -8.47 3.63
C HIS A 17 3.40 -8.38 4.08
N ALA A 18 2.82 -7.19 4.05
CA ALA A 18 1.39 -7.00 4.30
C ALA A 18 0.50 -7.78 3.33
N LEU A 19 0.86 -7.81 2.04
CA LEU A 19 0.15 -8.61 1.04
C LEU A 19 0.19 -10.11 1.36
N LYS A 20 1.32 -10.65 1.83
CA LYS A 20 1.41 -12.06 2.28
C LYS A 20 0.42 -12.35 3.39
N TYR A 21 0.33 -11.49 4.41
CA TYR A 21 -0.65 -11.64 5.49
C TYR A 21 -2.09 -11.57 4.97
N ALA A 22 -2.39 -10.66 4.06
CA ALA A 22 -3.72 -10.57 3.46
C ALA A 22 -4.09 -11.83 2.69
N ILE A 23 -3.15 -12.42 1.96
CA ILE A 23 -3.33 -13.71 1.26
C ILE A 23 -3.60 -14.84 2.26
N ASP A 24 -2.85 -14.91 3.36
CA ASP A 24 -3.06 -15.95 4.38
C ASP A 24 -4.43 -15.80 5.06
N LEU A 25 -4.83 -14.60 5.41
CA LEU A 25 -6.18 -14.33 5.91
C LEU A 25 -7.25 -14.71 4.88
N ASN A 26 -6.98 -14.48 3.60
CA ASN A 26 -7.94 -14.73 2.54
C ASN A 26 -8.17 -16.23 2.26
N LYS A 27 -7.28 -17.11 2.70
CA LYS A 27 -7.52 -18.56 2.69
C LYS A 27 -8.74 -18.93 3.53
N VAL A 28 -8.99 -18.17 4.61
CA VAL A 28 -10.13 -18.36 5.53
C VAL A 28 -11.35 -17.57 5.06
N PHE A 29 -11.20 -16.29 4.79
CA PHE A 29 -12.34 -15.41 4.52
C PHE A 29 -12.91 -15.54 3.11
N LYS A 30 -12.12 -15.96 2.13
CA LYS A 30 -12.52 -15.99 0.71
C LYS A 30 -13.04 -14.65 0.21
N ALA A 31 -12.43 -13.59 0.68
CA ALA A 31 -12.77 -12.21 0.36
C ALA A 31 -12.23 -11.81 -1.03
N ARG A 32 -12.80 -10.75 -1.58
CA ARG A 32 -12.23 -10.04 -2.72
C ARG A 32 -11.07 -9.18 -2.24
N LEU A 33 -9.91 -9.31 -2.87
CA LEU A 33 -8.74 -8.51 -2.57
C LEU A 33 -8.68 -7.29 -3.49
N PHE A 34 -8.32 -6.13 -2.92
CA PHE A 34 -8.01 -4.91 -3.66
C PHE A 34 -6.58 -4.51 -3.35
N LEU A 35 -5.70 -4.62 -4.33
CA LEU A 35 -4.32 -4.15 -4.25
C LEU A 35 -4.24 -2.78 -4.92
N ILE A 36 -3.95 -1.74 -4.16
CA ILE A 36 -3.93 -0.38 -4.67
C ILE A 36 -2.56 0.28 -4.50
N HIS A 37 -2.19 1.09 -5.48
CA HIS A 37 -1.05 2.01 -5.39
C HIS A 37 -1.52 3.43 -5.63
N VAL A 38 -1.04 4.38 -4.84
CA VAL A 38 -1.36 5.80 -4.99
C VAL A 38 -0.15 6.53 -5.55
N LEU A 39 -0.30 7.09 -6.75
CA LEU A 39 0.66 8.02 -7.33
C LEU A 39 0.43 9.39 -6.70
N GLN A 40 1.48 9.94 -6.10
CA GLN A 40 1.45 11.29 -5.54
C GLN A 40 1.45 12.33 -6.66
N ASP A 41 0.76 13.44 -6.46
CA ASP A 41 0.74 14.53 -7.43
C ASP A 41 2.12 15.17 -7.59
N PHE A 42 2.45 15.48 -8.85
CA PHE A 42 3.74 16.07 -9.22
C PHE A 42 3.95 17.51 -8.75
N THR A 43 2.99 18.12 -8.10
CA THR A 43 3.15 19.47 -7.55
C THR A 43 4.32 19.59 -6.58
N GLU A 44 4.71 18.48 -5.94
CA GLU A 44 5.91 18.43 -5.10
C GLU A 44 7.22 18.40 -5.91
N PHE A 45 7.16 18.06 -7.21
CA PHE A 45 8.32 18.07 -8.10
C PHE A 45 8.63 19.43 -8.71
N SER A 46 7.81 20.46 -8.43
CA SER A 46 8.07 21.84 -8.89
C SER A 46 9.40 22.40 -8.38
N GLU A 47 9.94 21.84 -7.31
CA GLU A 47 11.28 22.20 -6.79
C GLU A 47 12.42 21.75 -7.69
N TYR A 48 12.20 20.80 -8.61
CA TYR A 48 13.24 20.28 -9.51
C TYR A 48 13.37 21.03 -10.84
N ASN A 49 12.72 22.20 -11.00
CA ASN A 49 12.78 23.01 -12.24
C ASN A 49 12.48 22.22 -13.53
N LEU A 50 11.61 21.24 -13.47
CA LEU A 50 11.21 20.48 -14.64
C LEU A 50 10.35 21.34 -15.55
N SER A 51 10.63 21.29 -16.86
CA SER A 51 9.81 21.99 -17.85
C SER A 51 8.39 21.45 -17.82
N PRO A 52 7.35 22.31 -17.82
CA PRO A 52 5.95 21.89 -17.84
C PRO A 52 5.60 20.95 -19.01
N SER A 53 6.37 20.98 -20.10
CA SER A 53 6.18 20.11 -21.27
C SER A 53 6.58 18.66 -21.04
N ILE A 54 7.41 18.38 -20.03
CA ILE A 54 7.90 17.03 -19.71
C ILE A 54 6.96 16.31 -18.71
N LEU A 55 6.22 17.06 -17.90
CA LEU A 55 5.40 16.51 -16.83
C LEU A 55 4.35 15.49 -17.31
N PRO A 56 3.59 15.71 -18.40
CA PRO A 56 2.60 14.73 -18.85
C PRO A 56 3.21 13.40 -19.25
N GLN A 57 4.35 13.41 -19.94
CA GLN A 57 5.05 12.20 -20.36
C GLN A 57 5.62 11.45 -19.16
N LEU A 58 6.24 12.15 -18.23
CA LEU A 58 6.76 11.57 -17.00
C LEU A 58 5.64 10.92 -16.16
N TYR A 59 4.48 11.57 -16.11
CA TYR A 59 3.31 11.04 -15.44
C TYR A 59 2.83 9.71 -16.05
N LEU A 60 2.76 9.63 -17.37
CA LEU A 60 2.40 8.39 -18.07
C LEU A 60 3.41 7.28 -17.79
N GLU A 61 4.71 7.57 -17.80
CA GLU A 61 5.76 6.61 -17.49
C GLU A 61 5.64 6.06 -16.05
N PHE A 62 5.34 6.91 -15.08
CA PHE A 62 5.11 6.47 -13.70
C PHE A 62 3.86 5.61 -13.57
N GLN A 63 2.80 5.97 -14.28
CA GLN A 63 1.56 5.18 -14.28
C GLN A 63 1.76 3.81 -14.92
N GLU A 64 2.43 3.73 -16.05
CA GLU A 64 2.76 2.46 -16.73
C GLU A 64 3.68 1.59 -15.87
N ASN A 65 4.70 2.19 -15.24
CA ASN A 65 5.59 1.47 -14.33
C ASN A 65 4.83 0.94 -13.10
N ALA A 66 3.95 1.74 -12.50
CA ALA A 66 3.13 1.31 -11.37
C ALA A 66 2.19 0.16 -11.77
N ALA A 67 1.55 0.24 -12.94
CA ALA A 67 0.69 -0.83 -13.46
C ALA A 67 1.46 -2.13 -13.64
N LYS A 68 2.64 -2.07 -14.24
CA LYS A 68 3.53 -3.24 -14.40
C LYS A 68 3.92 -3.85 -13.05
N ARG A 69 4.31 -3.04 -12.10
CA ARG A 69 4.70 -3.51 -10.76
C ARG A 69 3.55 -4.13 -9.98
N LEU A 70 2.33 -3.59 -10.11
CA LEU A 70 1.13 -4.20 -9.54
C LEU A 70 0.85 -5.56 -10.17
N ASP A 71 0.94 -5.67 -11.49
CA ASP A 71 0.76 -6.94 -12.20
C ASP A 71 1.80 -7.98 -11.78
N GLU A 72 3.07 -7.60 -11.68
CA GLU A 72 4.16 -8.45 -11.17
C GLU A 72 3.90 -8.92 -9.73
N MET A 73 3.37 -8.06 -8.86
CA MET A 73 3.02 -8.45 -7.50
C MET A 73 1.88 -9.46 -7.47
N VAL A 74 0.83 -9.24 -8.25
CA VAL A 74 -0.30 -10.18 -8.32
C VAL A 74 0.16 -11.52 -8.91
N THR A 75 0.83 -11.50 -10.05
CA THR A 75 1.28 -12.72 -10.73
C THR A 75 2.28 -13.52 -9.89
N GLY A 76 3.16 -12.83 -9.17
CA GLY A 76 4.22 -13.46 -8.37
C GLY A 76 3.79 -13.89 -6.97
N MET A 77 2.74 -13.32 -6.41
CA MET A 77 2.40 -13.51 -5.00
C MET A 77 0.99 -14.04 -4.75
N VAL A 78 0.01 -13.66 -5.57
CA VAL A 78 -1.40 -14.02 -5.34
C VAL A 78 -1.71 -15.36 -6.00
N PRO A 79 -2.21 -16.36 -5.25
CA PRO A 79 -2.67 -17.62 -5.83
C PRO A 79 -3.75 -17.42 -6.89
N GLY A 80 -3.70 -18.22 -7.97
CA GLY A 80 -4.60 -18.06 -9.11
C GLY A 80 -6.09 -18.33 -8.83
N ASP A 81 -6.39 -18.96 -7.69
CA ASP A 81 -7.75 -19.20 -7.19
C ASP A 81 -8.29 -18.03 -6.35
N MET A 82 -7.48 -17.01 -6.09
CA MET A 82 -7.88 -15.81 -5.35
C MET A 82 -8.16 -14.66 -6.30
N HIS A 83 -9.30 -14.00 -6.09
CA HIS A 83 -9.65 -12.80 -6.86
C HIS A 83 -8.98 -11.56 -6.26
N CYS A 84 -8.11 -10.93 -7.04
CA CYS A 84 -7.40 -9.72 -6.65
C CYS A 84 -7.47 -8.68 -7.79
N ASP A 85 -8.15 -7.56 -7.50
CA ASP A 85 -8.20 -6.42 -8.42
C ASP A 85 -7.11 -5.42 -8.08
N THR A 86 -6.55 -4.80 -9.10
CA THR A 86 -5.52 -3.77 -8.94
C THR A 86 -6.04 -2.40 -9.36
N TYR A 87 -5.65 -1.36 -8.63
CA TYR A 87 -5.99 0.02 -8.94
C TYR A 87 -4.80 0.93 -8.75
N ILE A 88 -4.69 1.91 -9.63
CA ILE A 88 -3.78 3.05 -9.48
C ILE A 88 -4.65 4.27 -9.21
N LEU A 89 -4.43 4.88 -8.04
CA LEU A 89 -5.09 6.10 -7.61
C LEU A 89 -4.13 7.27 -7.69
N HIS A 90 -4.65 8.47 -7.68
CA HIS A 90 -3.86 9.70 -7.78
C HIS A 90 -4.21 10.64 -6.64
N GLY A 91 -3.23 11.16 -5.95
CA GLY A 91 -3.43 12.12 -4.87
C GLY A 91 -2.58 11.84 -3.63
N VAL A 92 -3.11 12.19 -2.48
CA VAL A 92 -2.46 11.98 -1.19
C VAL A 92 -2.73 10.55 -0.71
N PRO A 93 -1.70 9.72 -0.46
CA PRO A 93 -1.88 8.29 -0.21
C PRO A 93 -2.92 7.95 0.86
N PHE A 94 -2.80 8.49 2.07
CA PHE A 94 -3.75 8.14 3.15
C PHE A 94 -5.19 8.55 2.82
N PHE A 95 -5.35 9.68 2.16
CA PHE A 95 -6.67 10.18 1.79
C PHE A 95 -7.34 9.29 0.73
N GLU A 96 -6.61 8.95 -0.32
CA GLU A 96 -7.10 8.07 -1.39
C GLU A 96 -7.42 6.65 -0.88
N ILE A 97 -6.61 6.12 0.03
CA ILE A 97 -6.88 4.83 0.69
C ILE A 97 -8.21 4.88 1.44
N ILE A 98 -8.45 5.94 2.21
CA ILE A 98 -9.69 6.12 2.97
C ILE A 98 -10.89 6.31 2.05
N GLN A 99 -10.76 7.12 1.00
CA GLN A 99 -11.85 7.33 0.04
C GLN A 99 -12.19 6.04 -0.71
N PHE A 100 -11.18 5.29 -1.14
CA PHE A 100 -11.37 3.98 -1.77
C PHE A 100 -12.08 3.01 -0.83
N SER A 101 -11.65 2.94 0.43
CA SER A 101 -12.25 2.04 1.40
C SER A 101 -13.73 2.31 1.67
N LYS A 102 -14.12 3.59 1.64
CA LYS A 102 -15.54 4.00 1.74
C LYS A 102 -16.34 3.65 0.49
N ARG A 103 -15.78 3.95 -0.68
CA ARG A 103 -16.45 3.74 -1.96
C ARG A 103 -16.72 2.26 -2.25
N GLU A 104 -15.76 1.41 -1.91
CA GLU A 104 -15.83 -0.03 -2.16
C GLU A 104 -16.36 -0.83 -0.97
N ASP A 105 -16.87 -0.18 0.08
CA ASP A 105 -17.35 -0.82 1.32
C ASP A 105 -16.35 -1.87 1.85
N VAL A 106 -15.10 -1.47 2.02
CA VAL A 106 -14.02 -2.34 2.49
C VAL A 106 -14.26 -2.75 3.94
N ASP A 107 -14.11 -4.03 4.24
CA ASP A 107 -14.31 -4.59 5.58
C ASP A 107 -13.03 -4.61 6.42
N LEU A 108 -11.87 -4.65 5.75
CA LEU A 108 -10.56 -4.71 6.40
C LEU A 108 -9.50 -4.06 5.52
N ILE A 109 -8.67 -3.21 6.11
CA ILE A 109 -7.44 -2.73 5.49
C ILE A 109 -6.25 -3.48 6.09
N VAL A 110 -5.38 -4.04 5.25
CA VAL A 110 -4.11 -4.65 5.66
C VAL A 110 -2.97 -3.80 5.12
N ILE A 111 -2.22 -3.16 6.00
CA ILE A 111 -1.20 -2.17 5.63
C ILE A 111 0.13 -2.44 6.31
N GLY A 112 1.23 -2.27 5.57
CA GLY A 112 2.57 -2.28 6.14
C GLY A 112 2.83 -1.03 6.98
N THR A 113 3.53 -1.17 8.10
CA THR A 113 3.79 -0.05 9.00
C THR A 113 4.90 0.87 8.52
N ARG A 114 5.75 0.44 7.56
CA ARG A 114 6.86 1.21 7.01
C ARG A 114 6.65 1.45 5.53
N GLY A 115 6.95 2.67 5.08
CA GLY A 115 6.98 3.03 3.69
C GLY A 115 8.40 2.96 3.10
N ARG A 116 8.56 3.57 1.90
CA ARG A 116 9.82 3.61 1.14
C ARG A 116 10.99 4.23 1.89
N THR A 117 10.74 5.10 2.87
CA THR A 117 11.80 5.84 3.59
C THR A 117 12.59 4.96 4.55
N GLY A 118 12.09 3.79 4.95
CA GLY A 118 12.81 2.77 5.69
C GLY A 118 13.51 3.22 6.97
N ILE A 119 13.07 4.33 7.58
CA ILE A 119 13.70 4.86 8.80
C ILE A 119 13.52 3.84 9.93
N LYS A 120 14.62 3.26 10.38
CA LYS A 120 14.66 2.12 11.31
C LYS A 120 14.00 2.36 12.68
N HIS A 121 13.80 3.62 13.08
CA HIS A 121 13.27 3.99 14.40
C HIS A 121 11.80 4.41 14.38
N VAL A 122 11.15 4.45 13.21
CA VAL A 122 9.74 4.83 13.09
C VAL A 122 8.89 3.58 13.10
N LEU A 123 8.08 3.41 14.15
CA LEU A 123 7.14 2.28 14.29
C LEU A 123 6.05 2.30 13.22
N PHE A 124 5.62 3.50 12.81
CA PHE A 124 4.63 3.73 11.78
C PHE A 124 5.13 4.78 10.78
N GLY A 125 5.04 4.47 9.49
CA GLY A 125 5.16 5.46 8.43
C GLY A 125 3.99 6.44 8.46
N HIS A 126 4.17 7.59 7.81
CA HIS A 126 3.21 8.70 7.80
C HIS A 126 1.82 8.28 7.26
N THR A 127 1.79 7.50 6.21
CA THR A 127 0.55 6.97 5.61
C THR A 127 -0.14 5.97 6.53
N ALA A 128 0.59 4.98 7.04
CA ALA A 128 0.02 3.94 7.90
C ALA A 128 -0.60 4.52 9.18
N GLU A 129 0.08 5.47 9.82
CA GLU A 129 -0.43 6.14 11.03
C GLU A 129 -1.77 6.85 10.76
N LYS A 130 -1.85 7.61 9.68
CA LYS A 130 -3.08 8.34 9.30
C LYS A 130 -4.21 7.40 8.91
N VAL A 131 -3.91 6.29 8.21
CA VAL A 131 -4.90 5.28 7.87
C VAL A 131 -5.47 4.63 9.12
N VAL A 132 -4.62 4.20 10.05
CA VAL A 132 -5.07 3.60 11.33
C VAL A 132 -5.99 4.55 12.08
N LYS A 133 -5.68 5.84 12.13
CA LYS A 133 -6.48 6.85 12.85
C LYS A 133 -7.80 7.20 12.19
N LYS A 134 -7.91 7.11 10.86
CA LYS A 134 -9.01 7.72 10.09
C LYS A 134 -9.81 6.74 9.24
N ALA A 135 -9.41 5.49 9.16
CA ALA A 135 -10.10 4.49 8.35
C ALA A 135 -11.55 4.25 8.85
N PRO A 136 -12.49 4.02 7.92
CA PRO A 136 -13.88 3.73 8.27
C PRO A 136 -14.11 2.27 8.71
N CYS A 137 -13.09 1.42 8.61
CA CYS A 137 -13.13 0.00 8.91
C CYS A 137 -11.91 -0.42 9.75
N PRO A 138 -11.88 -1.63 10.30
CA PRO A 138 -10.70 -2.19 10.96
C PRO A 138 -9.44 -2.13 10.08
N VAL A 139 -8.30 -1.87 10.70
CA VAL A 139 -6.99 -1.82 10.06
C VAL A 139 -6.06 -2.80 10.75
N LEU A 140 -5.54 -3.74 9.98
CA LEU A 140 -4.47 -4.64 10.41
C LEU A 140 -3.14 -4.07 9.93
N SER A 141 -2.36 -3.57 10.86
CA SER A 141 -1.02 -3.06 10.58
C SER A 141 0.01 -4.19 10.71
N ILE A 142 0.78 -4.41 9.66
CA ILE A 142 1.78 -5.48 9.61
C ILE A 142 3.17 -4.87 9.74
N ARG A 143 3.85 -5.25 10.79
CA ARG A 143 5.24 -4.91 11.00
C ARG A 143 6.14 -5.86 10.22
N HIS A 144 7.00 -5.30 9.38
CA HIS A 144 8.03 -6.09 8.73
C HIS A 144 9.06 -6.55 9.78
N PRO A 145 9.42 -7.84 9.85
CA PRO A 145 10.47 -8.27 10.75
C PRO A 145 11.80 -7.62 10.34
N ASP A 146 12.34 -6.80 11.23
CA ASP A 146 13.68 -6.26 11.04
C ASP A 146 14.71 -7.38 11.15
N THR A 147 15.48 -7.52 10.12
CA THR A 147 16.63 -8.41 10.09
C THR A 147 17.84 -7.86 10.87
N GLY A 148 17.67 -6.85 11.70
CA GLY A 148 18.80 -6.22 12.36
C GLY A 148 18.45 -5.27 13.50
N GLY A 149 17.84 -5.75 14.54
CA GLY A 149 17.67 -4.98 15.75
C GLY A 149 17.34 -5.89 16.92
N GLY A 150 18.36 -6.45 17.55
CA GLY A 150 18.15 -7.06 18.84
C GLY A 150 17.42 -6.10 19.75
N ILE A 151 16.36 -6.56 20.39
CA ILE A 151 15.81 -5.88 21.55
C ILE A 151 16.95 -5.88 22.56
N GLY A 152 17.69 -4.76 22.65
CA GLY A 152 18.53 -4.51 23.78
C GLY A 152 17.61 -4.40 24.98
N VAL A 153 17.44 -5.50 25.68
CA VAL A 153 16.90 -5.45 27.04
C VAL A 153 18.04 -4.91 27.87
N GLU A 154 18.13 -3.59 27.96
CA GLU A 154 18.88 -2.97 29.02
C GLU A 154 18.03 -3.13 30.27
N GLY A 155 18.48 -4.01 31.11
CA GLY A 155 17.95 -4.22 32.43
C GLY A 155 18.24 -3.07 33.36
#